data_7b1d95d2ee2eba11b5ccb9242a87e97f
#
_entry.id   7b1d95d2ee2eba11b5ccb9242a87e97f
#
_cell.length_a   1.000
_cell.length_b   1.000
_cell.length_c   1.000
_cell.angle_alpha   90.00
_cell.angle_beta   90.00
_cell.angle_gamma   90.00
#
_symmetry.space_group_name_H-M   'P 1'
#
loop_
_entity.id
_entity.type
_entity.pdbx_description
1 polymer ?
#
loop_
_entity_poly.entity_id
_entity_poly.type
_entity_poly.pdbx_seq_one_letter_code
_entity_poly.pdbx_strand_id
1 'polypeptide(L)'
;MLRAGAFDDYEVVEPMSAFKWKRLIQIGEVQHVLPYLSRGFSKHEDDRQLTYTESLRQEVERISDQQIPSVDAYLLTITQEEPQLTNFLSKRKLKKLRKRELNSEDCSEETLQMLNIIIHNVNQTLSKGISLQGIIEMGRFLRTKGDKVDFVKLEQWLHQLGITRLASLQGSILIEVFHFDMNEIPFMQKEEKAASKLTQRSLTHMAADTAENWHFRMRTNGMVENNSRVLRRNLRRSMRYMRYNPVETISSFMANFAKSLSEIEE
;
A
#
# COMPACT_ATOMS: atom_id res chain seq x y z
N MET A 1 2.26 18.20 0.78
CA MET A 1 2.49 17.66 2.13
C MET A 1 3.14 16.26 2.11
N LEU A 2 2.48 15.19 1.65
CA LEU A 2 3.10 13.85 1.66
C LEU A 2 4.37 13.75 0.81
N ARG A 3 4.40 14.40 -0.38
CA ARG A 3 5.60 14.43 -1.22
C ARG A 3 6.77 15.13 -0.53
N ALA A 4 6.53 16.29 0.06
CA ALA A 4 7.53 17.03 0.80
C ALA A 4 8.09 16.22 1.98
N GLY A 5 7.22 15.51 2.72
CA GLY A 5 7.64 14.71 3.86
C GLY A 5 8.32 13.39 3.52
N ALA A 6 7.88 12.72 2.46
CA ALA A 6 8.39 11.40 2.08
C ALA A 6 9.61 11.46 1.15
N PHE A 7 9.64 12.42 0.22
CA PHE A 7 10.59 12.45 -0.90
C PHE A 7 11.42 13.73 -0.99
N ASP A 8 11.28 14.64 -0.04
CA ASP A 8 11.95 15.96 -0.02
C ASP A 8 11.57 16.88 -1.21
N ASP A 9 10.49 16.54 -1.92
CA ASP A 9 9.98 17.33 -3.04
C ASP A 9 9.14 18.50 -2.53
N TYR A 10 9.67 19.72 -2.70
CA TYR A 10 8.92 20.93 -2.32
C TYR A 10 7.84 21.24 -3.36
N GLU A 11 6.64 21.53 -2.87
CA GLU A 11 5.52 21.96 -3.70
C GLU A 11 4.70 22.99 -2.93
N VAL A 12 4.30 24.06 -3.62
CA VAL A 12 3.43 25.07 -3.02
C VAL A 12 2.11 24.45 -2.60
N VAL A 13 1.76 24.63 -1.34
CA VAL A 13 0.51 24.09 -0.79
C VAL A 13 -0.63 25.05 -1.04
N GLU A 14 -1.68 24.57 -1.71
CA GLU A 14 -2.89 25.34 -1.90
C GLU A 14 -3.60 25.60 -0.55
N PRO A 15 -4.19 26.79 -0.34
CA PRO A 15 -4.99 27.07 0.84
C PRO A 15 -6.14 26.05 0.98
N MET A 16 -6.25 25.43 2.13
CA MET A 16 -7.29 24.45 2.40
C MET A 16 -8.16 24.89 3.59
N SER A 17 -9.46 24.56 3.53
CA SER A 17 -10.35 24.77 4.67
C SER A 17 -9.99 23.85 5.84
N ALA A 18 -10.35 24.24 7.07
CA ALA A 18 -10.14 23.42 8.27
C ALA A 18 -10.72 21.99 8.12
N PHE A 19 -11.85 21.85 7.43
CA PHE A 19 -12.45 20.55 7.13
C PHE A 19 -11.55 19.68 6.26
N LYS A 20 -10.93 20.24 5.22
CA LYS A 20 -10.00 19.51 4.34
C LYS A 20 -8.75 19.07 5.09
N TRP A 21 -8.20 19.94 5.97
CA TRP A 21 -7.06 19.62 6.84
C TRP A 21 -7.38 18.46 7.78
N LYS A 22 -8.48 18.53 8.49
CA LYS A 22 -8.93 17.45 9.36
C LYS A 22 -9.09 16.14 8.60
N ARG A 23 -9.65 16.20 7.39
CA ARG A 23 -9.80 15.02 6.53
C ARG A 23 -8.45 14.45 6.08
N LEU A 24 -7.47 15.31 5.77
CA LEU A 24 -6.11 14.87 5.42
C LEU A 24 -5.45 14.10 6.56
N ILE A 25 -5.54 14.61 7.80
CA ILE A 25 -4.99 13.95 8.98
C ILE A 25 -5.68 12.61 9.21
N GLN A 26 -7.01 12.54 9.13
CA GLN A 26 -7.75 11.27 9.23
C GLN A 26 -7.30 10.24 8.18
N ILE A 27 -7.06 10.67 6.94
CA ILE A 27 -6.51 9.81 5.89
C ILE A 27 -5.10 9.36 6.29
N GLY A 28 -4.28 10.27 6.81
CA GLY A 28 -2.93 9.98 7.29
C GLY A 28 -2.89 8.91 8.37
N GLU A 29 -3.80 8.98 9.35
CA GLU A 29 -3.95 7.97 10.41
C GLU A 29 -4.27 6.59 9.84
N VAL A 30 -5.33 6.51 9.05
CA VAL A 30 -5.82 5.24 8.49
C VAL A 30 -4.82 4.62 7.50
N GLN A 31 -4.00 5.46 6.84
CA GLN A 31 -2.98 5.04 5.88
C GLN A 31 -1.60 4.83 6.50
N HIS A 32 -1.46 5.05 7.81
CA HIS A 32 -0.18 4.98 8.53
C HIS A 32 0.91 5.87 7.91
N VAL A 33 0.50 7.08 7.43
CA VAL A 33 1.42 8.04 6.81
C VAL A 33 1.56 9.35 7.60
N LEU A 34 1.12 9.37 8.86
CA LEU A 34 1.24 10.52 9.74
C LEU A 34 2.69 11.03 9.89
N PRO A 35 3.74 10.18 10.02
CA PRO A 35 5.11 10.67 10.13
C PRO A 35 5.53 11.48 8.90
N TYR A 36 5.09 11.07 7.70
CA TYR A 36 5.36 11.81 6.46
C TYR A 36 4.58 13.11 6.37
N LEU A 37 3.32 13.11 6.84
CA LEU A 37 2.54 14.33 6.92
C LEU A 37 3.16 15.33 7.89
N SER A 38 3.56 14.89 9.08
CA SER A 38 4.22 15.71 10.09
C SER A 38 5.48 16.39 9.53
N ARG A 39 6.38 15.60 8.93
CA ARG A 39 7.57 16.15 8.27
C ARG A 39 7.23 17.11 7.12
N GLY A 40 6.16 16.82 6.37
CA GLY A 40 5.67 17.71 5.33
C GLY A 40 5.15 19.03 5.89
N PHE A 41 4.47 19.02 7.02
CA PHE A 41 4.05 20.22 7.74
C PHE A 41 5.25 21.06 8.20
N SER A 42 6.25 20.44 8.85
CA SER A 42 7.45 21.13 9.32
C SER A 42 8.20 21.83 8.18
N LYS A 43 8.25 21.23 6.99
CA LYS A 43 8.87 21.84 5.80
C LYS A 43 8.13 23.05 5.22
N HIS A 44 6.84 23.19 5.55
CA HIS A 44 6.01 24.29 5.09
C HIS A 44 5.62 25.27 6.22
N GLU A 45 6.28 25.19 7.36
CA GLU A 45 5.95 26.01 8.54
C GLU A 45 6.05 27.52 8.25
N ASP A 46 7.00 27.92 7.40
CA ASP A 46 7.18 29.31 6.97
C ASP A 46 6.29 29.74 5.79
N ASP A 47 5.45 28.82 5.29
CA ASP A 47 4.60 29.11 4.14
C ASP A 47 3.39 29.96 4.56
N ARG A 48 3.40 31.26 4.18
CA ARG A 48 2.35 32.23 4.51
C ARG A 48 0.96 31.85 4.01
N GLN A 49 0.85 30.92 3.07
CA GLN A 49 -0.43 30.46 2.53
C GLN A 49 -1.06 29.37 3.40
N LEU A 50 -0.30 28.76 4.31
CA LEU A 50 -0.80 27.82 5.28
C LEU A 50 -1.53 28.54 6.42
N THR A 51 -2.84 28.71 6.26
CA THR A 51 -3.68 29.24 7.33
C THR A 51 -3.95 28.13 8.36
N TYR A 52 -3.03 28.01 9.34
CA TYR A 52 -3.27 27.13 10.47
C TYR A 52 -4.37 27.70 11.37
N THR A 53 -5.47 27.00 11.51
CA THR A 53 -6.37 27.21 12.63
C THR A 53 -5.72 26.65 13.89
N GLU A 54 -6.00 27.22 15.07
CA GLU A 54 -5.45 26.75 16.35
C GLU A 54 -5.70 25.25 16.56
N SER A 55 -6.89 24.77 16.19
CA SER A 55 -7.22 23.34 16.26
C SER A 55 -6.35 22.46 15.34
N LEU A 56 -5.93 22.97 14.19
CA LEU A 56 -5.02 22.24 13.28
C LEU A 56 -3.60 22.23 13.83
N ARG A 57 -3.14 23.34 14.45
CA ARG A 57 -1.82 23.43 15.07
C ARG A 57 -1.67 22.38 16.17
N GLN A 58 -2.64 22.29 17.08
CA GLN A 58 -2.66 21.25 18.12
C GLN A 58 -2.62 19.83 17.56
N GLU A 59 -3.32 19.59 16.46
CA GLU A 59 -3.32 18.28 15.81
C GLU A 59 -1.98 17.98 15.14
N VAL A 60 -1.34 18.97 14.52
CA VAL A 60 0.00 18.83 13.93
C VAL A 60 1.04 18.59 15.02
N GLU A 61 0.99 19.31 16.15
CA GLU A 61 1.84 19.07 17.31
C GLU A 61 1.68 17.64 17.85
N ARG A 62 0.45 17.12 17.95
CA ARG A 62 0.18 15.74 18.38
C ARG A 62 0.86 14.70 17.49
N ILE A 63 0.99 14.95 16.20
CA ILE A 63 1.63 14.00 15.26
C ILE A 63 3.11 14.27 15.04
N SER A 64 3.66 15.38 15.56
CA SER A 64 5.05 15.79 15.32
C SER A 64 6.09 14.86 15.91
N ASP A 65 5.77 14.15 17.01
CA ASP A 65 6.66 13.23 17.69
C ASP A 65 6.86 11.89 16.96
N GLN A 66 6.13 11.67 15.86
CA GLN A 66 6.21 10.42 15.12
C GLN A 66 7.42 10.41 14.18
N GLN A 67 8.37 9.54 14.46
CA GLN A 67 9.55 9.36 13.62
C GLN A 67 9.23 8.58 12.34
N ILE A 68 9.80 9.01 11.23
CA ILE A 68 9.77 8.25 9.97
C ILE A 68 10.70 7.05 10.11
N PRO A 69 10.20 5.80 9.97
CA PRO A 69 11.06 4.63 10.02
C PRO A 69 12.09 4.68 8.87
N SER A 70 13.29 4.15 9.12
CA SER A 70 14.25 3.95 8.02
C SER A 70 13.72 2.92 7.02
N VAL A 71 14.21 2.97 5.78
CA VAL A 71 13.86 1.96 4.77
C VAL A 71 14.23 0.56 5.26
N ASP A 72 15.35 0.42 5.95
CA ASP A 72 15.79 -0.86 6.50
C ASP A 72 14.86 -1.36 7.62
N ALA A 73 14.37 -0.49 8.48
CA ALA A 73 13.40 -0.86 9.52
C ALA A 73 12.07 -1.35 8.90
N TYR A 74 11.61 -0.70 7.84
CA TYR A 74 10.43 -1.17 7.10
C TYR A 74 10.67 -2.52 6.42
N LEU A 75 11.82 -2.70 5.79
CA LEU A 75 12.21 -3.97 5.18
C LEU A 75 12.27 -5.10 6.20
N LEU A 76 12.81 -4.86 7.39
CA LEU A 76 12.83 -5.86 8.46
C LEU A 76 11.41 -6.30 8.83
N THR A 77 10.48 -5.37 8.96
CA THR A 77 9.07 -5.68 9.24
C THR A 77 8.46 -6.56 8.15
N ILE A 78 8.66 -6.21 6.88
CA ILE A 78 8.15 -7.01 5.75
C ILE A 78 8.83 -8.38 5.70
N THR A 79 10.15 -8.45 5.93
CA THR A 79 10.89 -9.71 5.85
C THR A 79 10.47 -10.68 6.95
N GLN A 80 10.15 -10.18 8.14
CA GLN A 80 9.61 -11.01 9.23
C GLN A 80 8.24 -11.61 8.89
N GLU A 81 7.40 -10.88 8.15
CA GLU A 81 6.10 -11.36 7.70
C GLU A 81 6.17 -12.36 6.54
N GLU A 82 7.35 -12.50 5.88
CA GLU A 82 7.54 -13.32 4.68
C GLU A 82 6.36 -13.21 3.68
N PRO A 83 6.17 -12.07 3.01
CA PRO A 83 4.98 -11.84 2.18
C PRO A 83 4.85 -12.92 1.11
N GLN A 84 3.70 -13.58 1.06
CA GLN A 84 3.41 -14.70 0.18
C GLN A 84 2.21 -14.38 -0.70
N LEU A 85 2.21 -14.89 -1.93
CA LEU A 85 1.03 -14.85 -2.77
C LEU A 85 -0.01 -15.86 -2.27
N THR A 86 -1.29 -15.53 -2.42
CA THR A 86 -2.39 -16.34 -1.88
C THR A 86 -2.70 -17.53 -2.78
N ASN A 87 -2.54 -17.36 -4.10
CA ASN A 87 -2.75 -18.46 -5.03
C ASN A 87 -1.69 -19.55 -4.84
N PHE A 88 -2.12 -20.80 -4.73
CA PHE A 88 -1.25 -21.95 -4.47
C PHE A 88 -0.10 -22.10 -5.49
N LEU A 89 -0.37 -21.94 -6.77
CA LEU A 89 0.64 -22.06 -7.82
C LEU A 89 1.65 -20.91 -7.77
N SER A 90 1.17 -19.67 -7.62
CA SER A 90 2.02 -18.49 -7.49
C SER A 90 2.86 -18.54 -6.21
N LYS A 91 2.27 -18.98 -5.10
CA LYS A 91 2.99 -19.23 -3.82
C LYS A 91 4.11 -20.25 -3.98
N ARG A 92 3.84 -21.39 -4.65
CA ARG A 92 4.86 -22.42 -4.90
C ARG A 92 5.98 -21.91 -5.80
N LYS A 93 5.62 -21.15 -6.87
CA LYS A 93 6.61 -20.51 -7.75
C LYS A 93 7.48 -19.52 -6.97
N LEU A 94 6.90 -18.66 -6.15
CA LEU A 94 7.60 -17.69 -5.32
C LEU A 94 8.58 -18.37 -4.36
N LYS A 95 8.16 -19.44 -3.65
CA LYS A 95 9.03 -20.20 -2.76
C LYS A 95 10.22 -20.80 -3.52
N LYS A 96 9.97 -21.38 -4.71
CA LYS A 96 11.04 -21.94 -5.55
C LYS A 96 12.01 -20.87 -6.05
N LEU A 97 11.47 -19.70 -6.44
CA LEU A 97 12.25 -18.54 -6.89
C LEU A 97 13.17 -18.05 -5.77
N ARG A 98 12.64 -17.77 -4.58
CA ARG A 98 13.43 -17.32 -3.42
C ARG A 98 14.55 -18.32 -3.07
N LYS A 99 14.22 -19.62 -3.01
CA LYS A 99 15.23 -20.66 -2.74
C LYS A 99 16.32 -20.71 -3.80
N ARG A 100 15.96 -20.55 -5.08
CA ARG A 100 16.92 -20.52 -6.19
C ARG A 100 17.83 -19.30 -6.11
N GLU A 101 17.27 -18.13 -5.83
CA GLU A 101 18.03 -16.89 -5.75
C GLU A 101 18.99 -16.89 -4.57
N LEU A 102 18.55 -17.31 -3.37
CA LEU A 102 19.39 -17.40 -2.18
C LEU A 102 20.56 -18.40 -2.33
N ASN A 103 20.46 -19.37 -3.25
CA ASN A 103 21.53 -20.33 -3.55
C ASN A 103 22.34 -19.96 -4.82
N SER A 104 22.06 -18.80 -5.41
CA SER A 104 22.79 -18.32 -6.60
C SER A 104 24.06 -17.59 -6.19
N GLU A 105 25.14 -17.75 -6.98
CA GLU A 105 26.37 -16.96 -6.81
C GLU A 105 26.13 -15.46 -7.07
N ASP A 106 25.20 -15.13 -7.97
CA ASP A 106 24.75 -13.78 -8.29
C ASP A 106 23.47 -13.41 -7.53
N CYS A 107 23.42 -13.69 -6.22
CA CYS A 107 22.27 -13.34 -5.40
C CYS A 107 22.14 -11.80 -5.31
N SER A 108 20.99 -11.29 -5.74
CA SER A 108 20.65 -9.87 -5.58
C SER A 108 19.65 -9.71 -4.45
N GLU A 109 20.15 -9.36 -3.26
CA GLU A 109 19.34 -9.18 -2.08
C GLU A 109 18.34 -8.04 -2.28
N GLU A 110 18.79 -6.91 -2.86
CA GLU A 110 17.94 -5.73 -3.09
C GLU A 110 16.82 -6.04 -4.09
N THR A 111 17.07 -6.91 -5.08
CA THR A 111 16.01 -7.36 -5.99
C THR A 111 14.97 -8.21 -5.28
N LEU A 112 15.38 -9.09 -4.36
CA LEU A 112 14.45 -9.84 -3.50
C LEU A 112 13.68 -8.93 -2.54
N GLN A 113 14.35 -7.93 -1.97
CA GLN A 113 13.72 -6.93 -1.09
C GLN A 113 12.64 -6.16 -1.87
N MET A 114 12.94 -5.70 -3.09
CA MET A 114 11.99 -5.01 -3.95
C MET A 114 10.79 -5.90 -4.32
N LEU A 115 11.03 -7.16 -4.67
CA LEU A 115 9.97 -8.13 -4.91
C LEU A 115 9.08 -8.32 -3.66
N ASN A 116 9.66 -8.38 -2.47
CA ASN A 116 8.92 -8.53 -1.22
C ASN A 116 8.04 -7.31 -0.94
N ILE A 117 8.52 -6.08 -1.18
CA ILE A 117 7.72 -4.86 -1.07
C ILE A 117 6.52 -4.92 -2.04
N ILE A 118 6.77 -5.28 -3.31
CA ILE A 118 5.70 -5.38 -4.31
C ILE A 118 4.64 -6.40 -3.88
N ILE A 119 5.05 -7.60 -3.42
CA ILE A 119 4.12 -8.65 -2.98
C ILE A 119 3.35 -8.21 -1.74
N HIS A 120 4.02 -7.58 -0.77
CA HIS A 120 3.35 -7.02 0.42
C HIS A 120 2.26 -6.02 0.00
N ASN A 121 2.57 -5.09 -0.89
CA ASN A 121 1.62 -4.11 -1.41
C ASN A 121 0.48 -4.76 -2.21
N VAL A 122 0.74 -5.84 -2.96
CA VAL A 122 -0.31 -6.64 -3.63
C VAL A 122 -1.27 -7.22 -2.59
N ASN A 123 -0.76 -7.82 -1.53
CA ASN A 123 -1.58 -8.39 -0.46
C ASN A 123 -2.44 -7.32 0.24
N GLN A 124 -1.85 -6.17 0.57
CA GLN A 124 -2.58 -5.03 1.13
C GLN A 124 -3.68 -4.56 0.18
N THR A 125 -3.34 -4.37 -1.09
CA THR A 125 -4.28 -3.89 -2.12
C THR A 125 -5.48 -4.82 -2.29
N LEU A 126 -5.25 -6.13 -2.31
CA LEU A 126 -6.32 -7.12 -2.49
C LEU A 126 -7.15 -7.33 -1.22
N SER A 127 -6.57 -7.17 -0.04
CA SER A 127 -7.26 -7.40 1.24
C SER A 127 -7.94 -6.14 1.78
N LYS A 128 -7.26 -5.01 1.80
CA LYS A 128 -7.73 -3.76 2.43
C LYS A 128 -7.93 -2.60 1.45
N GLY A 129 -7.29 -2.64 0.29
CA GLY A 129 -7.20 -1.56 -0.68
C GLY A 129 -5.78 -0.99 -0.77
N ILE A 130 -5.58 0.02 -1.62
CA ILE A 130 -4.27 0.63 -1.85
C ILE A 130 -3.76 1.24 -0.54
N SER A 131 -2.56 0.86 -0.12
CA SER A 131 -1.84 1.40 1.03
C SER A 131 -0.89 2.50 0.56
N LEU A 132 -1.12 3.75 0.99
CA LEU A 132 -0.20 4.85 0.70
C LEU A 132 1.16 4.64 1.37
N GLN A 133 1.19 4.10 2.59
CA GLN A 133 2.44 3.75 3.25
C GLN A 133 3.27 2.80 2.39
N GLY A 134 2.68 1.70 1.94
CA GLY A 134 3.40 0.73 1.12
C GLY A 134 3.90 1.31 -0.21
N ILE A 135 3.14 2.23 -0.83
CA ILE A 135 3.57 2.93 -2.05
C ILE A 135 4.71 3.91 -1.75
N ILE A 136 4.62 4.69 -0.67
CA ILE A 136 5.70 5.60 -0.25
C ILE A 136 6.98 4.82 0.03
N GLU A 137 6.90 3.72 0.78
CA GLU A 137 8.09 2.92 1.10
C GLU A 137 8.72 2.28 -0.14
N MET A 138 7.89 1.85 -1.10
CA MET A 138 8.39 1.41 -2.40
C MET A 138 9.15 2.52 -3.13
N GLY A 139 8.62 3.73 -3.16
CA GLY A 139 9.29 4.90 -3.77
C GLY A 139 10.59 5.27 -3.05
N ARG A 140 10.59 5.25 -1.72
CA ARG A 140 11.79 5.48 -0.91
C ARG A 140 12.86 4.43 -1.19
N PHE A 141 12.47 3.18 -1.28
CA PHE A 141 13.40 2.09 -1.64
C PHE A 141 14.00 2.31 -3.02
N LEU A 142 13.20 2.66 -4.02
CA LEU A 142 13.67 2.93 -5.38
C LEU A 142 14.72 4.07 -5.38
N ARG A 143 14.49 5.17 -4.67
CA ARG A 143 15.41 6.31 -4.61
C ARG A 143 16.67 6.05 -3.77
N THR A 144 16.65 5.10 -2.82
CA THR A 144 17.78 4.84 -1.92
C THR A 144 18.62 3.62 -2.30
N LYS A 145 17.98 2.60 -2.87
CA LYS A 145 18.61 1.30 -3.19
C LYS A 145 18.34 0.85 -4.63
N GLY A 146 17.65 1.65 -5.43
CA GLY A 146 17.25 1.28 -6.80
C GLY A 146 18.43 0.90 -7.70
N ASP A 147 19.55 1.59 -7.57
CA ASP A 147 20.76 1.33 -8.39
C ASP A 147 21.33 -0.08 -8.18
N LYS A 148 20.99 -0.76 -7.07
CA LYS A 148 21.43 -2.14 -6.76
C LYS A 148 20.42 -3.20 -7.19
N VAL A 149 19.26 -2.78 -7.67
CA VAL A 149 18.18 -3.69 -8.11
C VAL A 149 18.44 -4.15 -9.53
N ASP A 150 18.49 -5.45 -9.76
CA ASP A 150 18.44 -6.02 -11.10
C ASP A 150 16.99 -6.01 -11.61
N PHE A 151 16.63 -4.92 -12.32
CA PHE A 151 15.29 -4.73 -12.85
C PHE A 151 14.92 -5.73 -13.94
N VAL A 152 15.89 -6.25 -14.70
CA VAL A 152 15.65 -7.28 -15.73
C VAL A 152 15.20 -8.57 -15.05
N LYS A 153 15.92 -8.95 -13.99
CA LYS A 153 15.58 -10.12 -13.17
C LYS A 153 14.24 -9.93 -12.46
N LEU A 154 14.00 -8.76 -11.90
CA LEU A 154 12.72 -8.40 -11.24
C LEU A 154 11.54 -8.53 -12.20
N GLU A 155 11.64 -7.98 -13.41
CA GLU A 155 10.59 -8.03 -14.43
C GLU A 155 10.26 -9.50 -14.81
N GLN A 156 11.27 -10.32 -15.02
CA GLN A 156 11.09 -11.75 -15.27
C GLN A 156 10.33 -12.45 -14.13
N TRP A 157 10.68 -12.12 -12.87
CA TRP A 157 10.00 -12.69 -11.71
C TRP A 157 8.53 -12.24 -11.61
N LEU A 158 8.26 -10.96 -11.83
CA LEU A 158 6.88 -10.43 -11.85
C LEU A 158 6.03 -11.13 -12.91
N HIS A 159 6.61 -11.37 -14.09
CA HIS A 159 5.94 -12.09 -15.16
C HIS A 159 5.68 -13.56 -14.79
N GLN A 160 6.69 -14.28 -14.27
CA GLN A 160 6.57 -15.68 -13.83
C GLN A 160 5.50 -15.86 -12.73
N LEU A 161 5.38 -14.88 -11.83
CA LEU A 161 4.40 -14.86 -10.76
C LEU A 161 3.01 -14.37 -11.22
N GLY A 162 2.93 -13.78 -12.41
CA GLY A 162 1.70 -13.24 -13.00
C GLY A 162 1.22 -11.95 -12.32
N ILE A 163 2.09 -11.20 -11.65
CA ILE A 163 1.73 -9.98 -10.91
C ILE A 163 2.23 -8.68 -11.58
N THR A 164 2.74 -8.75 -12.82
CA THR A 164 3.27 -7.60 -13.56
C THR A 164 2.32 -6.40 -13.57
N ARG A 165 1.03 -6.62 -13.88
CA ARG A 165 0.05 -5.53 -13.91
C ARG A 165 -0.26 -4.93 -12.54
N LEU A 166 -0.21 -5.73 -11.46
CA LEU A 166 -0.35 -5.21 -10.09
C LEU A 166 0.89 -4.40 -9.68
N ALA A 167 2.08 -4.81 -10.11
CA ALA A 167 3.31 -4.02 -9.93
C ALA A 167 3.25 -2.71 -10.75
N SER A 168 2.82 -2.77 -12.01
CA SER A 168 2.62 -1.57 -12.85
C SER A 168 1.58 -0.62 -12.26
N LEU A 169 0.53 -1.13 -11.63
CA LEU A 169 -0.45 -0.29 -10.91
C LEU A 169 0.22 0.47 -9.76
N GLN A 170 1.10 -0.18 -8.97
CA GLN A 170 1.82 0.47 -7.88
C GLN A 170 2.78 1.55 -8.40
N GLY A 171 3.53 1.27 -9.47
CA GLY A 171 4.39 2.25 -10.14
C GLY A 171 3.58 3.43 -10.69
N SER A 172 2.43 3.16 -11.32
CA SER A 172 1.55 4.23 -11.81
C SER A 172 1.02 5.13 -10.70
N ILE A 173 0.84 4.60 -9.48
CA ILE A 173 0.47 5.43 -8.33
C ILE A 173 1.64 6.34 -7.91
N LEU A 174 2.89 5.85 -7.96
CA LEU A 174 4.06 6.70 -7.72
C LEU A 174 4.15 7.86 -8.71
N ILE A 175 3.87 7.62 -9.98
CA ILE A 175 3.84 8.68 -11.01
C ILE A 175 2.71 9.66 -10.76
N GLU A 176 1.47 9.18 -10.68
CA GLU A 176 0.26 10.00 -10.62
C GLU A 176 0.09 10.79 -9.30
N VAL A 177 0.54 10.22 -8.19
CA VAL A 177 0.33 10.81 -6.85
C VAL A 177 1.59 11.47 -6.31
N PHE A 178 2.76 10.88 -6.58
CA PHE A 178 4.03 11.33 -6.03
C PHE A 178 4.98 11.94 -7.08
N HIS A 179 4.56 12.03 -8.34
CA HIS A 179 5.26 12.65 -9.46
C HIS A 179 6.66 12.05 -9.72
N PHE A 180 6.77 10.74 -9.59
CA PHE A 180 7.95 10.02 -10.04
C PHE A 180 8.03 10.04 -11.56
N ASP A 181 9.24 10.09 -12.09
CA ASP A 181 9.45 9.86 -13.52
C ASP A 181 9.36 8.36 -13.86
N MET A 182 8.91 8.04 -15.05
CA MET A 182 8.82 6.63 -15.50
C MET A 182 10.19 5.94 -15.46
N ASN A 183 11.27 6.69 -15.68
CA ASN A 183 12.65 6.20 -15.62
C ASN A 183 13.08 5.79 -14.19
N GLU A 184 12.45 6.34 -13.15
CA GLU A 184 12.69 5.94 -11.76
C GLU A 184 12.05 4.58 -11.41
N ILE A 185 11.22 4.03 -12.33
CA ILE A 185 10.46 2.79 -12.12
C ILE A 185 10.70 1.81 -13.28
N PRO A 186 11.93 1.28 -13.47
CA PRO A 186 12.30 0.54 -14.68
C PRO A 186 11.54 -0.79 -14.91
N PHE A 187 10.93 -1.38 -13.86
CA PHE A 187 10.12 -2.60 -14.00
C PHE A 187 8.72 -2.35 -14.58
N MET A 188 8.37 -1.10 -14.86
CA MET A 188 7.06 -0.72 -15.38
C MET A 188 7.15 -0.42 -16.88
N GLN A 189 6.46 -1.24 -17.69
CA GLN A 189 6.42 -1.04 -19.14
C GLN A 189 5.34 -0.05 -19.59
N LYS A 190 4.27 0.08 -18.81
CA LYS A 190 3.12 0.91 -19.17
C LYS A 190 2.37 1.40 -17.94
N GLU A 191 1.91 2.64 -18.01
CA GLU A 191 1.05 3.23 -17.00
C GLU A 191 -0.37 2.64 -17.03
N GLU A 192 -0.88 2.35 -15.84
CA GLU A 192 -2.26 1.93 -15.63
C GLU A 192 -3.17 3.15 -15.39
N LYS A 193 -3.84 3.61 -16.44
CA LYS A 193 -4.71 4.82 -16.46
C LYS A 193 -5.73 4.92 -15.32
N ALA A 194 -6.00 3.83 -14.62
CA ALA A 194 -6.94 3.84 -13.51
C ALA A 194 -6.28 4.04 -12.15
N ALA A 195 -4.96 4.23 -12.07
CA ALA A 195 -4.22 4.36 -10.82
C ALA A 195 -4.77 5.48 -9.94
N SER A 196 -4.89 6.70 -10.46
CA SER A 196 -5.45 7.86 -9.76
C SER A 196 -6.88 7.59 -9.23
N LYS A 197 -7.77 7.07 -10.09
CA LYS A 197 -9.15 6.77 -9.70
C LYS A 197 -9.26 5.67 -8.64
N LEU A 198 -8.41 4.65 -8.71
CA LEU A 198 -8.39 3.57 -7.72
C LEU A 198 -7.85 4.06 -6.39
N THR A 199 -6.79 4.86 -6.40
CA THR A 199 -6.22 5.49 -5.20
C THR A 199 -7.24 6.40 -4.54
N GLN A 200 -7.87 7.33 -5.27
CA GLN A 200 -8.89 8.21 -4.75
C GLN A 200 -10.06 7.45 -4.12
N ARG A 201 -10.53 6.38 -4.78
CA ARG A 201 -11.58 5.51 -4.22
C ARG A 201 -11.13 4.79 -2.96
N SER A 202 -9.91 4.29 -2.93
CA SER A 202 -9.36 3.64 -1.74
C SER A 202 -9.34 4.61 -0.56
N LEU A 203 -8.84 5.83 -0.76
CA LEU A 203 -8.78 6.87 0.27
C LEU A 203 -10.16 7.33 0.75
N THR A 204 -11.13 7.46 -0.17
CA THR A 204 -12.48 7.93 0.16
C THR A 204 -13.27 6.91 0.99
N HIS A 205 -13.07 5.61 0.73
CA HIS A 205 -13.84 4.55 1.37
C HIS A 205 -13.12 3.86 2.53
N MET A 206 -11.89 4.26 2.84
CA MET A 206 -11.07 3.56 3.82
C MET A 206 -11.65 3.53 5.23
N ALA A 207 -12.23 4.62 5.71
CA ALA A 207 -12.88 4.64 7.02
C ALA A 207 -14.02 3.61 7.11
N ALA A 208 -14.66 3.31 5.97
CA ALA A 208 -15.70 2.29 5.88
C ALA A 208 -15.13 0.87 5.63
N ASP A 209 -13.95 0.79 4.97
CA ASP A 209 -13.32 -0.48 4.61
C ASP A 209 -12.44 -1.06 5.74
N THR A 210 -11.86 -0.21 6.60
CA THR A 210 -11.05 -0.65 7.76
C THR A 210 -11.88 -0.89 9.02
N ALA A 211 -13.02 -0.21 9.20
CA ALA A 211 -13.87 -0.35 10.38
C ALA A 211 -14.68 -1.65 10.41
N GLU A 212 -14.82 -2.31 9.28
CA GLU A 212 -15.59 -3.53 9.16
C GLU A 212 -14.71 -4.64 8.58
N ASN A 213 -13.95 -5.31 9.46
CA ASN A 213 -13.56 -6.67 9.20
C ASN A 213 -14.84 -7.49 8.92
N TRP A 214 -14.70 -8.63 8.23
CA TRP A 214 -15.81 -9.55 8.02
C TRP A 214 -16.31 -10.04 9.37
N HIS A 215 -17.11 -9.22 10.09
CA HIS A 215 -17.70 -9.62 11.35
C HIS A 215 -19.03 -10.33 11.08
N PHE A 216 -19.08 -11.58 11.43
CA PHE A 216 -20.33 -12.27 11.67
C PHE A 216 -20.82 -11.85 13.07
N ARG A 217 -21.96 -11.23 13.16
CA ARG A 217 -22.60 -10.98 14.45
C ARG A 217 -23.40 -12.20 14.86
N MET A 218 -23.03 -12.80 15.98
CA MET A 218 -23.92 -13.73 16.65
C MET A 218 -25.11 -12.96 17.21
N ARG A 219 -26.30 -13.30 16.81
CA ARG A 219 -27.52 -12.84 17.51
C ARG A 219 -27.64 -13.61 18.83
N THR A 220 -28.38 -13.01 19.78
CA THR A 220 -28.75 -13.60 21.10
C THR A 220 -29.34 -15.01 21.02
N ASN A 221 -29.76 -15.49 19.86
CA ASN A 221 -30.34 -16.82 19.61
C ASN A 221 -29.34 -17.82 19.01
N GLY A 222 -28.02 -17.55 19.02
CA GLY A 222 -27.01 -18.44 18.43
C GLY A 222 -26.98 -18.50 16.90
N MET A 223 -27.80 -17.71 16.20
CA MET A 223 -27.72 -17.60 14.73
C MET A 223 -26.66 -16.61 14.30
N VAL A 224 -25.78 -17.05 13.40
CA VAL A 224 -24.76 -16.22 12.75
C VAL A 224 -25.42 -15.36 11.68
N GLU A 225 -25.49 -14.06 11.87
CA GLU A 225 -26.00 -13.14 10.87
C GLU A 225 -24.85 -12.66 9.97
N ASN A 226 -24.84 -13.15 8.72
CA ASN A 226 -23.89 -12.69 7.70
C ASN A 226 -24.22 -11.26 7.32
N ASN A 227 -23.29 -10.33 7.57
CA ASN A 227 -23.47 -8.93 7.17
C ASN A 227 -23.30 -8.81 5.63
N SER A 228 -24.41 -8.98 4.92
CA SER A 228 -24.47 -8.96 3.45
C SER A 228 -23.90 -7.66 2.84
N ARG A 229 -23.89 -6.56 3.60
CA ARG A 229 -23.29 -5.27 3.16
C ARG A 229 -21.76 -5.37 3.11
N VAL A 230 -21.13 -5.96 4.12
CA VAL A 230 -19.67 -6.18 4.18
C VAL A 230 -19.24 -7.12 3.06
N LEU A 231 -19.95 -8.21 2.87
CA LEU A 231 -19.68 -9.17 1.80
C LEU A 231 -19.75 -8.50 0.41
N ARG A 232 -20.83 -7.75 0.13
CA ARG A 232 -20.99 -7.03 -1.14
C ARG A 232 -19.87 -5.99 -1.35
N ARG A 233 -19.45 -5.31 -0.31
CA ARG A 233 -18.37 -4.33 -0.38
C ARG A 233 -17.03 -5.00 -0.70
N ASN A 234 -16.69 -6.07 0.00
CA ASN A 234 -15.48 -6.84 -0.24
C ASN A 234 -15.47 -7.45 -1.65
N LEU A 235 -16.61 -7.97 -2.10
CA LEU A 235 -16.77 -8.46 -3.46
C LEU A 235 -16.55 -7.35 -4.50
N ARG A 236 -17.18 -6.18 -4.31
CA ARG A 236 -16.97 -5.03 -5.21
C ARG A 236 -15.52 -4.55 -5.22
N ARG A 237 -14.82 -4.60 -4.09
CA ARG A 237 -13.39 -4.29 -4.00
C ARG A 237 -12.59 -5.29 -4.82
N SER A 238 -12.76 -6.57 -4.59
CA SER A 238 -12.08 -7.63 -5.33
C SER A 238 -12.33 -7.52 -6.84
N MET A 239 -13.58 -7.26 -7.26
CA MET A 239 -13.91 -7.08 -8.69
C MET A 239 -13.12 -5.92 -9.35
N ARG A 240 -12.73 -4.87 -8.62
CA ARG A 240 -11.93 -3.77 -9.18
C ARG A 240 -10.54 -4.22 -9.60
N TYR A 241 -9.95 -5.18 -8.88
CA TYR A 241 -8.60 -5.69 -9.14
C TYR A 241 -8.59 -6.94 -10.02
N MET A 242 -9.76 -7.53 -10.31
CA MET A 242 -9.91 -8.72 -11.14
C MET A 242 -9.23 -8.58 -12.51
N ARG A 243 -9.28 -7.39 -13.13
CA ARG A 243 -8.64 -7.12 -14.42
C ARG A 243 -7.12 -7.11 -14.38
N TYR A 244 -6.51 -6.95 -13.20
CA TYR A 244 -5.05 -6.89 -13.02
C TYR A 244 -4.46 -8.28 -12.81
N ASN A 245 -5.10 -9.09 -11.97
CA ASN A 245 -4.77 -10.50 -11.77
C ASN A 245 -6.02 -11.23 -11.24
N PRO A 246 -6.81 -11.88 -12.11
CA PRO A 246 -8.04 -12.55 -11.68
C PRO A 246 -7.77 -13.70 -10.71
N VAL A 247 -6.72 -14.48 -10.96
CA VAL A 247 -6.40 -15.67 -10.17
C VAL A 247 -6.03 -15.30 -8.74
N GLU A 248 -5.11 -14.35 -8.56
CA GLU A 248 -4.67 -13.90 -7.23
C GLU A 248 -5.81 -13.18 -6.50
N THR A 249 -6.60 -12.38 -7.22
CA THR A 249 -7.74 -11.67 -6.65
C THR A 249 -8.81 -12.63 -6.10
N ILE A 250 -9.16 -13.66 -6.84
CA ILE A 250 -10.12 -14.69 -6.38
C ILE A 250 -9.53 -15.47 -5.21
N SER A 251 -8.28 -15.89 -5.30
CA SER A 251 -7.61 -16.63 -4.23
C SER A 251 -7.52 -15.80 -2.94
N SER A 252 -7.18 -14.52 -3.03
CA SER A 252 -7.16 -13.60 -1.89
C SER A 252 -8.56 -13.40 -1.28
N PHE A 253 -9.58 -13.25 -2.12
CA PHE A 253 -10.95 -13.14 -1.67
C PHE A 253 -11.39 -14.39 -0.90
N MET A 254 -11.12 -15.59 -1.44
CA MET A 254 -11.46 -16.86 -0.80
C MET A 254 -10.71 -17.10 0.51
N ALA A 255 -9.41 -16.75 0.55
CA ALA A 255 -8.60 -16.87 1.77
C ALA A 255 -9.11 -15.94 2.89
N ASN A 256 -9.44 -14.68 2.56
CA ASN A 256 -10.02 -13.73 3.51
C ASN A 256 -11.40 -14.19 3.99
N PHE A 257 -12.20 -14.79 3.12
CA PHE A 257 -13.48 -15.35 3.48
C PHE A 257 -13.33 -16.56 4.42
N ALA A 258 -12.43 -17.49 4.11
CA ALA A 258 -12.16 -18.64 4.96
C ALA A 258 -11.64 -18.24 6.35
N LYS A 259 -10.72 -17.23 6.40
CA LYS A 259 -10.22 -16.68 7.66
C LYS A 259 -11.36 -16.09 8.52
N SER A 260 -12.28 -15.35 7.92
CA SER A 260 -13.40 -14.79 8.68
C SER A 260 -14.42 -15.86 9.15
N LEU A 261 -14.48 -17.01 8.50
CA LEU A 261 -15.28 -18.14 8.99
C LEU A 261 -14.61 -18.83 10.21
N SER A 262 -13.29 -19.02 10.17
CA SER A 262 -12.57 -19.64 11.29
C SER A 262 -12.56 -18.79 12.58
N GLU A 263 -12.60 -17.46 12.46
CA GLU A 263 -12.71 -16.55 13.61
C GLU A 263 -14.08 -16.57 14.31
N ILE A 264 -15.07 -17.30 13.76
CA ILE A 264 -16.41 -17.47 14.36
C ILE A 264 -16.48 -18.73 15.23
N GLU A 265 -15.60 -19.70 14.99
CA GLU A 265 -15.60 -20.99 15.70
C GLU A 265 -14.80 -20.92 17.03
N GLU A 266 -14.11 -19.83 17.31
CA GLU A 266 -13.47 -19.53 18.59
C GLU A 266 -14.34 -18.59 19.46
#